data_ff3a4bc67db9196282c51844aa3ca640
#
_entry.id   ff3a4bc67db9196282c51844aa3ca640
#
_cell.length_a   1.000
_cell.length_b   1.000
_cell.length_c   1.000
_cell.angle_alpha   90.00
_cell.angle_beta   90.00
_cell.angle_gamma   90.00
#
_symmetry.space_group_name_H-M   'P 1'
#
loop_
_entity.id
_entity.type
_entity.pdbx_description
1 polymer ?
#
loop_
_entity_poly.entity_id
_entity_poly.type
_entity_poly.pdbx_seq_one_letter_code
_entity_poly.pdbx_strand_id
1 'polypeptide(L)'
;MLQAEHLSYNITEEGRQSEILTDVSFTVEDGEMLVITGPNGGGKSTLAKLLMGINEATGGKIILDGQDITSYTIDKRAQAGMGFAFQQPPRFKGMTVKRLLSLAAGRELDDTTCCELLSSVGLCVKEYINREADATLSRS
;
A
#
# COMPACT_ATOMS: atom_id res chain seq x y z
N MET A 1 6.78 -14.74 0.66
CA MET A 1 7.45 -14.52 -0.64
C MET A 1 6.52 -13.83 -1.62
N LEU A 2 6.96 -12.77 -2.25
CA LEU A 2 6.22 -12.05 -3.29
C LEU A 2 6.96 -12.20 -4.63
N GLN A 3 6.25 -12.62 -5.67
CA GLN A 3 6.80 -12.76 -7.01
C GLN A 3 6.00 -11.92 -8.01
N ALA A 4 6.70 -11.21 -8.86
CA ALA A 4 6.15 -10.59 -10.05
C ALA A 4 6.75 -11.30 -11.28
N GLU A 5 5.91 -11.75 -12.18
CA GLU A 5 6.31 -12.46 -13.39
C GLU A 5 5.80 -11.73 -14.62
N HIS A 6 6.72 -11.23 -15.42
CA HIS A 6 6.45 -10.58 -16.70
C HIS A 6 5.37 -9.50 -16.63
N LEU A 7 5.39 -8.68 -15.56
CA LEU A 7 4.41 -7.60 -15.39
C LEU A 7 4.59 -6.54 -16.47
N SER A 8 3.49 -6.20 -17.11
CA SER A 8 3.41 -5.13 -18.09
C SER A 8 2.20 -4.25 -17.80
N TYR A 9 2.35 -2.97 -18.07
CA TYR A 9 1.28 -1.99 -17.91
C TYR A 9 1.33 -0.92 -19.01
N ASN A 10 0.26 -0.85 -19.77
CA ASN A 10 0.12 0.09 -20.85
C ASN A 10 -1.10 0.98 -20.60
N ILE A 11 -0.97 2.26 -20.89
CA ILE A 11 -2.07 3.22 -20.87
C ILE A 11 -2.39 3.61 -22.31
N THR A 12 -3.67 3.65 -22.64
CA THR A 12 -4.15 4.20 -23.89
C THR A 12 -4.77 5.57 -23.61
N GLU A 13 -4.09 6.64 -23.99
CA GLU A 13 -4.61 8.01 -23.94
C GLU A 13 -4.70 8.57 -25.34
N GLU A 14 -5.85 9.14 -25.70
CA GLU A 14 -6.12 9.79 -26.99
C GLU A 14 -5.71 8.94 -28.23
N GLY A 15 -5.88 7.62 -28.14
CA GLY A 15 -5.54 6.70 -29.23
C GLY A 15 -4.05 6.36 -29.35
N ARG A 16 -3.22 6.83 -28.44
CA ARG A 16 -1.80 6.44 -28.31
C ARG A 16 -1.63 5.48 -27.15
N GLN A 17 -1.01 4.34 -27.43
CA GLN A 17 -0.55 3.44 -26.36
C GLN A 17 0.78 3.95 -25.81
N SER A 18 0.85 4.13 -24.51
CA SER A 18 2.07 4.43 -23.79
C SER A 18 2.41 3.25 -22.89
N GLU A 19 3.53 2.60 -23.17
CA GLU A 19 4.07 1.55 -22.29
C GLU A 19 4.75 2.20 -21.11
N ILE A 20 4.26 1.89 -19.89
CA ILE A 20 4.84 2.42 -18.65
C ILE A 20 5.75 1.38 -18.02
N LEU A 21 5.34 0.11 -18.04
CA LEU A 21 6.12 -1.03 -17.57
C LEU A 21 6.07 -2.13 -18.62
N THR A 22 7.24 -2.71 -18.89
CA THR A 22 7.39 -3.79 -19.87
C THR A 22 8.19 -4.92 -19.26
N ASP A 23 7.59 -6.09 -19.17
CA ASP A 23 8.23 -7.35 -18.79
C ASP A 23 9.04 -7.27 -17.48
N VAL A 24 8.43 -6.74 -16.41
CA VAL A 24 9.07 -6.61 -15.10
C VAL A 24 8.90 -7.88 -14.31
N SER A 25 10.02 -8.51 -13.93
CA SER A 25 10.04 -9.73 -13.13
C SER A 25 10.99 -9.58 -11.95
N PHE A 26 10.52 -9.97 -10.75
CA PHE A 26 11.34 -10.02 -9.55
C PHE A 26 10.72 -10.93 -8.50
N THR A 27 11.53 -11.33 -7.53
CA THR A 27 11.10 -12.11 -6.36
C THR A 27 11.62 -11.44 -5.10
N VAL A 28 10.78 -11.32 -4.09
CA VAL A 28 11.13 -10.86 -2.74
C VAL A 28 10.88 -12.02 -1.79
N GLU A 29 11.94 -12.56 -1.21
CA GLU A 29 11.88 -13.64 -0.24
C GLU A 29 11.38 -13.16 1.12
N ASP A 30 10.97 -14.08 1.98
CA ASP A 30 10.56 -13.76 3.33
C ASP A 30 11.72 -13.12 4.12
N GLY A 31 11.44 -11.99 4.75
CA GLY A 31 12.45 -11.22 5.49
C GLY A 31 13.40 -10.39 4.62
N GLU A 32 13.23 -10.40 3.30
CA GLU A 32 14.04 -9.62 2.36
C GLU A 32 13.46 -8.22 2.14
N MET A 33 14.33 -7.26 1.89
CA MET A 33 13.98 -5.91 1.47
C MET A 33 14.43 -5.68 0.02
N LEU A 34 13.48 -5.36 -0.84
CA LEU A 34 13.75 -4.95 -2.23
C LEU A 34 13.65 -3.43 -2.36
N VAL A 35 14.68 -2.81 -2.87
CA VAL A 35 14.70 -1.37 -3.17
C VAL A 35 14.54 -1.14 -4.67
N ILE A 36 13.55 -0.32 -5.04
CA ILE A 36 13.26 0.04 -6.43
C ILE A 36 13.72 1.48 -6.65
N THR A 37 14.67 1.66 -7.56
CA THR A 37 15.25 2.96 -7.89
C THR A 37 15.11 3.25 -9.38
N GLY A 38 15.22 4.52 -9.74
CA GLY A 38 15.14 4.95 -11.13
C GLY A 38 14.74 6.41 -11.25
N PRO A 39 14.72 6.96 -12.48
CA PRO A 39 14.34 8.33 -12.73
C PRO A 39 12.87 8.60 -12.41
N ASN A 40 12.51 9.85 -12.15
CA ASN A 40 11.12 10.27 -12.05
C ASN A 40 10.40 9.99 -13.37
N GLY A 41 9.18 9.45 -13.27
CA GLY A 41 8.43 9.00 -14.45
C GLY A 41 8.83 7.61 -14.99
N GLY A 42 9.74 6.90 -14.31
CA GLY A 42 10.20 5.56 -14.70
C GLY A 42 9.27 4.39 -14.33
N GLY A 43 8.06 4.69 -13.83
CA GLY A 43 7.08 3.64 -13.52
C GLY A 43 7.15 3.05 -12.11
N LYS A 44 7.99 3.58 -11.21
CA LYS A 44 8.12 3.08 -9.82
C LYS A 44 6.80 3.10 -9.06
N SER A 45 6.11 4.23 -9.08
CA SER A 45 4.80 4.39 -8.43
C SER A 45 3.73 3.54 -9.10
N THR A 46 3.81 3.37 -10.40
CA THR A 46 2.91 2.49 -11.16
C THR A 46 3.09 1.04 -10.75
N LEU A 47 4.32 0.57 -10.60
CA LEU A 47 4.61 -0.78 -10.13
C LEU A 47 4.00 -1.02 -8.73
N ALA A 48 4.17 -0.09 -7.80
CA ALA A 48 3.56 -0.19 -6.48
C ALA A 48 2.02 -0.26 -6.55
N LYS A 49 1.39 0.54 -7.40
CA LYS A 49 -0.06 0.50 -7.62
C LYS A 49 -0.55 -0.80 -8.25
N LEU A 50 0.24 -1.41 -9.14
CA LEU A 50 -0.07 -2.73 -9.71
C LEU A 50 -0.01 -3.82 -8.64
N LEU A 51 1.02 -3.80 -7.79
CA LEU A 51 1.17 -4.77 -6.71
C LEU A 51 0.00 -4.70 -5.71
N MET A 52 -0.50 -3.50 -5.43
CA MET A 52 -1.64 -3.31 -4.53
C MET A 52 -3.00 -3.52 -5.17
N GLY A 53 -3.08 -3.62 -6.49
CA GLY A 53 -4.34 -3.77 -7.21
C GLY A 53 -5.11 -2.47 -7.42
N ILE A 54 -4.47 -1.31 -7.24
CA ILE A 54 -5.05 0.00 -7.57
C ILE A 54 -5.17 0.13 -9.09
N ASN A 55 -4.16 -0.33 -9.82
CA ASN A 55 -4.18 -0.47 -11.27
C ASN A 55 -4.17 -1.96 -11.64
N GLU A 56 -4.75 -2.30 -12.77
CA GLU A 56 -4.72 -3.65 -13.33
C GLU A 56 -3.57 -3.78 -14.32
N ALA A 57 -2.76 -4.82 -14.16
CA ALA A 57 -1.70 -5.13 -15.10
C ALA A 57 -2.30 -5.54 -16.46
N THR A 58 -1.70 -5.09 -17.56
CA THR A 58 -2.08 -5.51 -18.91
C THR A 58 -1.48 -6.86 -19.29
N GLY A 59 -0.47 -7.31 -18.55
CA GLY A 59 0.14 -8.63 -18.72
C GLY A 59 0.92 -9.05 -17.49
N GLY A 60 1.22 -10.34 -17.39
CA GLY A 60 1.98 -10.91 -16.30
C GLY A 60 1.16 -11.40 -15.12
N LYS A 61 1.85 -11.81 -14.07
CA LYS A 61 1.26 -12.37 -12.86
C LYS A 61 1.91 -11.80 -11.61
N ILE A 62 1.12 -11.76 -10.53
CA ILE A 62 1.58 -11.44 -9.19
C ILE A 62 1.22 -12.61 -8.28
N ILE A 63 2.23 -13.19 -7.62
CA ILE A 63 2.09 -14.37 -6.77
C ILE A 63 2.54 -13.99 -5.36
N LEU A 64 1.69 -14.23 -4.38
CA LEU A 64 1.97 -14.03 -2.96
C LEU A 64 1.86 -15.35 -2.23
N ASP A 65 2.96 -15.79 -1.60
CA ASP A 65 3.05 -17.05 -0.85
C ASP A 65 2.54 -18.27 -1.64
N GLY A 66 2.89 -18.33 -2.94
CA GLY A 66 2.49 -19.38 -3.85
C GLY A 66 1.09 -19.26 -4.44
N GLN A 67 0.34 -18.23 -4.07
CA GLN A 67 -1.01 -17.99 -4.55
C GLN A 67 -1.04 -16.87 -5.58
N ASP A 68 -1.65 -17.10 -6.73
CA ASP A 68 -1.86 -16.06 -7.75
C ASP A 68 -2.90 -15.05 -7.28
N ILE A 69 -2.46 -13.82 -7.06
CA ILE A 69 -3.30 -12.72 -6.61
C ILE A 69 -3.55 -11.67 -7.71
N THR A 70 -3.20 -11.96 -8.95
CA THR A 70 -3.27 -11.02 -10.07
C THR A 70 -4.66 -10.41 -10.24
N SER A 71 -5.70 -11.22 -10.08
CA SER A 71 -7.11 -10.79 -10.20
C SER A 71 -7.73 -10.33 -8.88
N TYR A 72 -6.98 -10.31 -7.80
CA TYR A 72 -7.50 -9.90 -6.49
C TYR A 72 -7.76 -8.39 -6.45
N THR A 73 -8.88 -8.01 -5.85
CA THR A 73 -9.18 -6.63 -5.49
C THR A 73 -8.23 -6.11 -4.41
N ILE A 74 -8.20 -4.80 -4.21
CA ILE A 74 -7.40 -4.17 -3.13
C ILE A 74 -7.71 -4.81 -1.78
N ASP A 75 -9.00 -5.00 -1.47
CA ASP A 75 -9.45 -5.58 -0.20
C ASP A 75 -8.95 -7.01 -0.01
N LYS A 76 -9.03 -7.83 -1.05
CA LYS A 76 -8.54 -9.21 -1.01
C LYS A 76 -7.03 -9.29 -0.84
N ARG A 77 -6.28 -8.38 -1.46
CA ARG A 77 -4.83 -8.30 -1.27
C ARG A 77 -4.46 -7.87 0.14
N ALA A 78 -5.19 -6.92 0.69
CA ALA A 78 -5.02 -6.51 2.09
C ALA A 78 -5.30 -7.66 3.06
N GLN A 79 -6.37 -8.43 2.84
CA GLN A 79 -6.69 -9.63 3.63
C GLN A 79 -5.63 -10.73 3.48
N ALA A 80 -4.98 -10.82 2.33
CA ALA A 80 -3.88 -11.75 2.09
C ALA A 80 -2.55 -11.33 2.77
N GLY A 81 -2.52 -10.15 3.40
CA GLY A 81 -1.38 -9.66 4.18
C GLY A 81 -0.56 -8.57 3.50
N MET A 82 -1.02 -7.99 2.40
CA MET A 82 -0.32 -6.88 1.75
C MET A 82 -0.69 -5.53 2.38
N GLY A 83 0.31 -4.76 2.76
CA GLY A 83 0.17 -3.38 3.21
C GLY A 83 0.78 -2.39 2.24
N PHE A 84 0.28 -1.16 2.25
CA PHE A 84 0.78 -0.08 1.39
C PHE A 84 0.87 1.23 2.16
N ALA A 85 2.01 1.90 2.05
CA ALA A 85 2.20 3.25 2.56
C ALA A 85 2.26 4.22 1.39
N PHE A 86 1.38 5.20 1.39
CA PHE A 86 1.35 6.24 0.37
C PHE A 86 2.51 7.22 0.54
N GLN A 87 3.03 7.74 -0.56
CA GLN A 87 4.07 8.76 -0.56
C GLN A 87 3.58 10.05 0.13
N GLN A 88 2.33 10.41 -0.08
CA GLN A 88 1.64 11.46 0.66
C GLN A 88 0.59 10.84 1.55
N PRO A 89 0.56 11.15 2.85
CA PRO A 89 -0.44 10.60 3.76
C PRO A 89 -1.85 10.94 3.27
N PRO A 90 -2.75 9.95 3.18
CA PRO A 90 -4.13 10.21 2.84
C PRO A 90 -4.79 11.04 3.94
N ARG A 91 -5.71 11.92 3.56
CA ARG A 91 -6.47 12.73 4.50
C ARG A 91 -7.83 12.09 4.75
N PHE A 92 -8.14 11.85 6.01
CA PHE A 92 -9.43 11.32 6.43
C PHE A 92 -10.15 12.37 7.26
N LYS A 93 -10.84 13.28 6.58
CA LYS A 93 -11.60 14.35 7.23
C LYS A 93 -12.72 13.75 8.09
N GLY A 94 -12.83 14.21 9.34
CA GLY A 94 -13.85 13.76 10.27
C GLY A 94 -13.57 12.40 10.94
N MET A 95 -12.39 11.80 10.72
CA MET A 95 -12.00 10.54 11.37
C MET A 95 -10.86 10.76 12.36
N THR A 96 -11.02 10.23 13.56
CA THR A 96 -9.96 10.23 14.57
C THR A 96 -8.96 9.10 14.32
N VAL A 97 -7.75 9.24 14.85
CA VAL A 97 -6.72 8.19 14.80
C VAL A 97 -7.24 6.89 15.39
N LYS A 98 -7.94 6.95 16.53
CA LYS A 98 -8.57 5.77 17.16
C LYS A 98 -9.55 5.06 16.21
N ARG A 99 -10.37 5.82 15.49
CA ARG A 99 -11.32 5.26 14.52
C ARG A 99 -10.62 4.56 13.36
N LEU A 100 -9.56 5.15 12.83
CA LEU A 100 -8.75 4.54 11.76
C LEU A 100 -8.07 3.26 12.22
N LEU A 101 -7.48 3.25 13.41
CA LEU A 101 -6.87 2.05 13.99
C LEU A 101 -7.90 0.93 14.17
N SER A 102 -9.09 1.26 14.65
CA SER A 102 -10.19 0.30 14.80
C SER A 102 -10.65 -0.29 13.48
N LEU A 103 -10.78 0.53 12.43
CA LEU A 103 -11.12 0.06 11.08
C LEU A 103 -10.03 -0.85 10.51
N ALA A 104 -8.77 -0.48 10.66
CA ALA A 104 -7.64 -1.30 10.19
C ALA A 104 -7.57 -2.64 10.92
N ALA A 105 -7.89 -2.67 12.21
CA ALA A 105 -7.93 -3.90 13.00
C ALA A 105 -9.15 -4.78 12.73
N GLY A 106 -10.18 -4.25 12.03
CA GLY A 106 -11.45 -4.95 11.80
C GLY A 106 -12.32 -5.13 13.04
N ARG A 107 -12.00 -4.41 14.13
CA ARG A 107 -12.74 -4.43 15.41
C ARG A 107 -12.58 -3.11 16.13
N GLU A 108 -13.48 -2.80 17.04
CA GLU A 108 -13.28 -1.66 17.92
C GLU A 108 -12.09 -1.90 18.86
N LEU A 109 -11.20 -0.92 18.92
CA LEU A 109 -10.05 -0.93 19.81
C LEU A 109 -10.35 -0.05 21.04
N ASP A 110 -9.97 -0.55 22.22
CA ASP A 110 -9.97 0.25 23.43
C ASP A 110 -8.78 1.24 23.45
N ASP A 111 -8.81 2.17 24.40
CA ASP A 111 -7.78 3.18 24.52
C ASP A 111 -6.41 2.56 24.86
N THR A 112 -6.39 1.48 25.63
CA THR A 112 -5.15 0.78 26.01
C THR A 112 -4.46 0.18 24.80
N THR A 113 -5.18 -0.55 23.95
CA THR A 113 -4.64 -1.14 22.72
C THR A 113 -4.19 -0.07 21.73
N CYS A 114 -4.96 1.02 21.56
CA CYS A 114 -4.54 2.15 20.76
C CYS A 114 -3.26 2.79 21.30
N CYS A 115 -3.14 2.91 22.62
CA CYS A 115 -1.94 3.42 23.28
C CYS A 115 -0.69 2.58 22.99
N GLU A 116 -0.84 1.27 23.06
CA GLU A 116 0.26 0.34 22.76
C GLU A 116 0.72 0.46 21.30
N LEU A 117 -0.23 0.51 20.37
CA LEU A 117 0.06 0.66 18.94
C LEU A 117 0.74 1.99 18.62
N LEU A 118 0.25 3.10 19.16
CA LEU A 118 0.85 4.42 18.95
C LEU A 118 2.24 4.51 19.59
N SER A 119 2.42 3.96 20.78
CA SER A 119 3.71 3.92 21.47
C SER A 119 4.74 3.11 20.70
N SER A 120 4.33 2.04 20.05
CA SER A 120 5.24 1.18 19.26
C SER A 120 5.88 1.92 18.08
N VAL A 121 5.25 2.98 17.57
CA VAL A 121 5.78 3.84 16.51
C VAL A 121 6.29 5.20 17.04
N GLY A 122 6.43 5.35 18.35
CA GLY A 122 7.00 6.55 18.99
C GLY A 122 6.06 7.74 19.08
N LEU A 123 4.76 7.55 18.92
CA LEU A 123 3.77 8.62 19.04
C LEU A 123 3.26 8.80 20.47
N CYS A 124 3.06 10.06 20.88
CA CYS A 124 2.49 10.38 22.19
C CYS A 124 0.98 10.15 22.16
N VAL A 125 0.53 9.18 22.94
CA VAL A 125 -0.86 8.71 22.95
C VAL A 125 -1.86 9.79 23.32
N LYS A 126 -1.57 10.57 24.35
CA LYS A 126 -2.49 11.59 24.89
C LYS A 126 -2.84 12.67 23.87
N GLU A 127 -1.92 12.94 22.94
CA GLU A 127 -2.09 13.98 21.95
C GLU A 127 -2.77 13.49 20.68
N TYR A 128 -2.61 12.21 20.33
CA TYR A 128 -2.99 11.71 19.01
C TYR A 128 -4.26 10.85 18.97
N ILE A 129 -4.63 10.18 20.06
CA ILE A 129 -5.70 9.16 20.04
C ILE A 129 -7.08 9.70 19.58
N ASN A 130 -7.41 10.92 19.96
CA ASN A 130 -8.68 11.58 19.62
C ASN A 130 -8.50 12.69 18.57
N ARG A 131 -7.34 12.79 17.96
CA ARG A 131 -7.05 13.79 16.94
C ARG A 131 -7.55 13.33 15.59
N GLU A 132 -8.03 14.26 14.76
CA GLU A 132 -8.38 13.96 13.39
C GLU A 132 -7.15 13.54 12.58
N ALA A 133 -7.31 12.51 11.77
CA ALA A 133 -6.28 12.04 10.85
C ALA A 133 -6.21 12.94 9.62
N ASP A 134 -5.59 14.10 9.78
CA ASP A 134 -5.41 15.10 8.74
C ASP A 134 -3.92 15.44 8.50
N ALA A 135 -3.65 16.43 7.66
CA ALA A 135 -2.30 16.83 7.30
C ALA A 135 -1.50 17.41 8.48
N THR A 136 -2.13 17.70 9.64
CA THR A 136 -1.45 18.25 10.82
C THR A 136 -0.75 17.19 11.65
N LEU A 137 -1.06 15.89 11.45
CA LEU A 137 -0.39 14.79 12.13
C LEU A 137 1.09 14.62 11.76
N SER A 138 1.51 15.12 10.60
CA SER A 138 2.88 15.01 10.11
C SER A 138 3.80 16.16 10.54
N ARG A 139 3.28 17.09 11.32
CA ARG A 139 4.03 18.26 11.82
C ARG A 139 4.35 18.13 13.31
N SER A 140 5.18 17.19 13.63
CA SER A 140 5.79 17.12 14.97
C SER A 140 7.30 17.00 14.86
#